data_b3b5bfd2f6df76f8d0b142a9d4ef8f76
#
_entry.id   b3b5bfd2f6df76f8d0b142a9d4ef8f76
#
_cell.length_a   1.000
_cell.length_b   1.000
_cell.length_c   1.000
_cell.angle_alpha   90.00
_cell.angle_beta   90.00
_cell.angle_gamma   90.00
#
_symmetry.space_group_name_H-M   'P 1'
#
loop_
_entity.id
_entity.type
_entity.pdbx_description
1 polymer ?
#
loop_
_entity_poly.entity_id
_entity_poly.type
_entity_poly.pdbx_seq_one_letter_code
_entity_poly.pdbx_strand_id
1 'polypeptide(L)'
;MSPAEMSSNAFEEIVRDAMDALPDWTAPLVEEIAVLVRDAPEPGATRPGTTLLGLFHGIPLTAHGGRVPGTMPSTITLYRLPILAACGHVEEVPQRVLKVLGHEVGHAMGIGEERLRALGWY
;
A
#
# COMPACT_ATOMS: atom_id res chain seq x y z
N MET A 1 2.93 -24.14 -3.15
CA MET A 1 2.47 -23.05 -4.04
C MET A 1 3.53 -21.96 -4.11
N SER A 2 3.87 -21.51 -5.30
CA SER A 2 4.73 -20.34 -5.44
C SER A 2 3.89 -19.07 -5.30
N PRO A 3 4.52 -17.92 -4.90
CA PRO A 3 3.77 -16.67 -4.79
C PRO A 3 3.02 -16.30 -6.07
N ALA A 4 3.63 -16.54 -7.24
CA ALA A 4 3.03 -16.19 -8.53
C ALA A 4 1.70 -16.92 -8.79
N GLU A 5 1.44 -18.01 -8.10
CA GLU A 5 0.21 -18.80 -8.27
C GLU A 5 -0.94 -18.31 -7.38
N MET A 6 -0.69 -17.36 -6.50
CA MET A 6 -1.73 -16.86 -5.60
C MET A 6 -2.82 -16.13 -6.39
N SER A 7 -4.08 -16.54 -6.18
CA SER A 7 -5.20 -15.91 -6.86
C SER A 7 -5.43 -14.46 -6.39
N SER A 8 -6.13 -13.70 -7.22
CA SER A 8 -6.54 -12.34 -6.89
C SER A 8 -7.37 -12.30 -5.61
N ASN A 9 -8.32 -13.24 -5.47
CA ASN A 9 -9.18 -13.30 -4.29
C ASN A 9 -8.39 -13.59 -3.00
N ALA A 10 -7.44 -14.53 -3.06
CA ALA A 10 -6.60 -14.83 -1.91
C ALA A 10 -5.72 -13.64 -1.53
N PHE A 11 -5.20 -12.93 -2.52
CA PHE A 11 -4.40 -11.73 -2.29
C PHE A 11 -5.24 -10.62 -1.65
N GLU A 12 -6.45 -10.41 -2.13
CA GLU A 12 -7.35 -9.40 -1.56
C GLU A 12 -7.72 -9.68 -0.11
N GLU A 13 -7.87 -10.96 0.29
CA GLU A 13 -8.07 -11.31 1.68
C GLU A 13 -6.87 -10.92 2.54
N ILE A 14 -5.67 -11.16 2.03
CA ILE A 14 -4.44 -10.75 2.72
C ILE A 14 -4.39 -9.24 2.88
N VAL A 15 -4.82 -8.48 1.88
CA VAL A 15 -4.88 -7.02 1.98
C VAL A 15 -5.88 -6.58 3.07
N ARG A 16 -7.05 -7.21 3.14
CA ARG A 16 -8.02 -6.90 4.20
C ARG A 16 -7.45 -7.19 5.59
N ASP A 17 -6.77 -8.32 5.74
CA ASP A 17 -6.13 -8.68 7.01
C ASP A 17 -5.03 -7.68 7.37
N ALA A 18 -4.26 -7.21 6.38
CA ALA A 18 -3.24 -6.20 6.60
C ALA A 18 -3.83 -4.87 7.06
N MET A 19 -4.97 -4.47 6.50
CA MET A 19 -5.66 -3.26 6.93
C MET A 19 -6.09 -3.36 8.39
N ASP A 20 -6.60 -4.52 8.79
CA ASP A 20 -6.99 -4.76 10.18
C ASP A 20 -5.80 -4.81 11.13
N ALA A 21 -4.62 -5.13 10.63
CA ALA A 21 -3.39 -5.21 11.43
C ALA A 21 -2.68 -3.85 11.58
N LEU A 22 -3.11 -2.81 10.87
CA LEU A 22 -2.52 -1.48 11.02
C LEU A 22 -2.80 -0.94 12.43
N PRO A 23 -1.88 -0.13 12.99
CA PRO A 23 -2.10 0.46 14.31
C PRO A 23 -3.39 1.29 14.38
N ASP A 24 -4.02 1.32 15.54
CA ASP A 24 -5.28 2.04 15.74
C ASP A 24 -5.18 3.54 15.39
N TRP A 25 -4.02 4.14 15.58
CA TRP A 25 -3.83 5.57 15.27
C TRP A 25 -3.91 5.87 13.78
N THR A 26 -3.87 4.86 12.91
CA THR A 26 -4.04 5.06 11.47
C THR A 26 -5.52 5.09 11.06
N ALA A 27 -6.43 4.66 11.92
CA ALA A 27 -7.84 4.48 11.57
C ALA A 27 -8.52 5.72 10.98
N PRO A 28 -8.33 6.94 11.51
CA PRO A 28 -8.99 8.11 10.94
C PRO A 28 -8.62 8.33 9.46
N LEU A 29 -7.37 8.01 9.09
CA LEU A 29 -6.93 8.12 7.71
C LEU A 29 -7.46 6.97 6.86
N VAL A 30 -7.32 5.75 7.36
CA VAL A 30 -7.69 4.53 6.61
C VAL A 30 -9.18 4.54 6.26
N GLU A 31 -10.03 5.09 7.13
CA GLU A 31 -11.47 5.20 6.89
C GLU A 31 -11.80 6.14 5.72
N GLU A 32 -10.90 7.08 5.39
CA GLU A 32 -11.11 8.04 4.32
C GLU A 32 -10.41 7.67 3.01
N ILE A 33 -9.63 6.60 3.00
CA ILE A 33 -8.85 6.18 1.84
C ILE A 33 -9.45 4.90 1.24
N ALA A 34 -9.57 4.87 -0.09
CA ALA A 34 -9.89 3.65 -0.79
C ALA A 34 -8.61 2.86 -1.04
N VAL A 35 -8.57 1.59 -0.63
CA VAL A 35 -7.45 0.70 -0.92
C VAL A 35 -7.86 -0.19 -2.09
N LEU A 36 -7.09 -0.10 -3.17
CA LEU A 36 -7.36 -0.80 -4.42
C LEU A 36 -6.27 -1.83 -4.70
N VAL A 37 -6.65 -2.91 -5.36
CA VAL A 37 -5.70 -3.93 -5.82
C VAL A 37 -5.74 -3.96 -7.34
N ARG A 38 -4.57 -3.87 -7.96
CA ARG A 38 -4.39 -3.99 -9.41
C ARG A 38 -3.34 -5.05 -9.67
N ASP A 39 -3.34 -5.63 -10.86
CA ASP A 39 -2.33 -6.64 -11.19
C ASP A 39 -0.95 -6.01 -11.41
N ALA A 40 -0.89 -4.88 -12.10
CA ALA A 40 0.37 -4.22 -12.41
C ALA A 40 0.15 -2.73 -12.63
N PRO A 41 1.22 -1.91 -12.46
CA PRO A 41 1.14 -0.48 -12.77
C PRO A 41 0.85 -0.26 -14.26
N GLU A 42 0.29 0.91 -14.57
CA GLU A 42 0.11 1.33 -15.94
C GLU A 42 1.46 1.40 -16.66
N PRO A 43 1.50 1.08 -17.98
CA PRO A 43 2.75 1.22 -18.74
C PRO A 43 3.29 2.65 -18.63
N GLY A 44 4.58 2.75 -18.32
CA GLY A 44 5.24 4.06 -18.17
C GLY A 44 5.11 4.67 -16.77
N ALA A 45 4.41 4.04 -15.85
CA ALA A 45 4.29 4.53 -14.48
C ALA A 45 5.59 4.42 -13.68
N THR A 46 6.50 3.57 -14.12
CA THR A 46 7.80 3.39 -13.48
C THR A 46 8.92 3.57 -14.50
N ARG A 47 10.11 3.90 -13.99
CA ARG A 47 11.30 3.94 -14.84
C ARG A 47 11.68 2.52 -15.29
N PRO A 48 12.26 2.34 -16.47
CA PRO A 48 12.76 1.03 -16.88
C PRO A 48 13.69 0.42 -15.82
N GLY A 49 13.50 -0.84 -15.51
CA GLY A 49 14.31 -1.56 -14.53
C GLY A 49 13.89 -1.36 -13.08
N THR A 50 12.86 -0.56 -12.80
CA THR A 50 12.32 -0.37 -11.44
C THR A 50 10.97 -1.04 -11.29
N THR A 51 10.61 -1.37 -10.05
CA THR A 51 9.35 -2.03 -9.75
C THR A 51 8.55 -1.17 -8.76
N LEU A 52 7.29 -0.92 -9.09
CA LEU A 52 6.38 -0.23 -8.20
C LEU A 52 5.50 -1.28 -7.51
N LEU A 53 5.54 -1.33 -6.18
CA LEU A 53 4.75 -2.28 -5.38
C LEU A 53 3.43 -1.70 -4.91
N GLY A 54 3.41 -0.40 -4.66
CA GLY A 54 2.21 0.32 -4.23
C GLY A 54 2.32 1.78 -4.56
N LEU A 55 1.18 2.49 -4.51
CA LEU A 55 1.14 3.90 -4.86
C LEU A 55 0.05 4.60 -4.07
N PHE A 56 0.42 5.65 -3.34
CA PHE A 56 -0.54 6.59 -2.78
C PHE A 56 -0.84 7.66 -3.82
N HIS A 57 -2.12 7.91 -4.07
CA HIS A 57 -2.58 9.00 -4.94
C HIS A 57 -3.52 9.90 -4.16
N GLY A 58 -3.14 11.15 -4.00
CA GLY A 58 -3.91 12.11 -3.24
C GLY A 58 -3.02 13.17 -2.60
N ILE A 59 -3.59 13.94 -1.69
CA ILE A 59 -2.88 14.98 -0.96
C ILE A 59 -2.63 14.47 0.46
N PRO A 60 -1.36 14.41 0.94
CA PRO A 60 -1.06 14.00 2.30
C PRO A 60 -1.81 14.87 3.32
N LEU A 61 -2.26 14.27 4.41
CA LEU A 61 -3.02 14.96 5.44
C LEU A 61 -2.31 16.21 5.98
N THR A 62 -0.99 16.13 6.12
CA THR A 62 -0.20 17.23 6.69
C THR A 62 -0.01 18.40 5.73
N ALA A 63 -0.26 18.23 4.44
CA ALA A 63 0.01 19.25 3.44
C ALA A 63 -0.93 20.45 3.55
N HIS A 64 -2.19 20.23 3.93
CA HIS A 64 -3.22 21.28 3.99
C HIS A 64 -4.08 21.19 5.26
N GLY A 65 -3.56 20.56 6.32
CA GLY A 65 -4.32 20.42 7.56
C GLY A 65 -5.48 19.43 7.45
N GLY A 66 -5.50 18.62 6.41
CA GLY A 66 -6.52 17.64 6.18
C GLY A 66 -7.10 17.69 4.77
N ARG A 67 -8.15 16.91 4.56
CA ARG A 67 -8.79 16.83 3.26
C ARG A 67 -9.63 18.07 2.97
N VAL A 68 -9.46 18.64 1.79
CA VAL A 68 -10.28 19.77 1.33
C VAL A 68 -11.65 19.24 0.89
N PRO A 69 -12.77 19.81 1.40
CA PRO A 69 -14.10 19.38 0.97
C PRO A 69 -14.27 19.49 -0.54
N GLY A 70 -14.91 18.49 -1.14
CA GLY A 70 -15.17 18.47 -2.57
C GLY A 70 -14.06 17.87 -3.43
N THR A 71 -12.90 17.52 -2.85
CA THR A 71 -11.84 16.85 -3.59
C THR A 71 -12.13 15.35 -3.71
N MET A 72 -11.52 14.72 -4.73
CA MET A 72 -11.61 13.28 -4.89
C MET A 72 -10.98 12.57 -3.69
N PRO A 73 -11.54 11.44 -3.23
CA PRO A 73 -10.92 10.64 -2.18
C PRO A 73 -9.51 10.23 -2.56
N SER A 74 -8.61 10.20 -1.58
CA SER A 74 -7.27 9.64 -1.77
C SER A 74 -7.37 8.13 -1.92
N THR A 75 -6.44 7.56 -2.66
CA THR A 75 -6.38 6.11 -2.87
C THR A 75 -4.99 5.56 -2.60
N ILE A 76 -4.95 4.32 -2.14
CA ILE A 76 -3.72 3.53 -2.10
C ILE A 76 -3.96 2.34 -3.02
N THR A 77 -3.08 2.15 -3.99
CA THR A 77 -3.14 1.00 -4.89
C THR A 77 -2.00 0.05 -4.57
N LEU A 78 -2.32 -1.23 -4.40
CA LEU A 78 -1.32 -2.29 -4.22
C LEU A 78 -1.27 -3.11 -5.50
N TYR A 79 -0.06 -3.35 -5.99
CA TYR A 79 0.14 -4.07 -7.26
C TYR A 79 0.47 -5.53 -6.98
N ARG A 80 -0.50 -6.40 -7.26
CA ARG A 80 -0.44 -7.82 -6.90
C ARG A 80 0.78 -8.53 -7.49
N LEU A 81 0.97 -8.46 -8.80
CA LEU A 81 2.05 -9.20 -9.45
C LEU A 81 3.44 -8.74 -9.02
N PRO A 82 3.74 -7.43 -8.96
CA PRO A 82 5.02 -6.98 -8.43
C PRO A 82 5.25 -7.39 -6.98
N ILE A 83 4.23 -7.33 -6.13
CA ILE A 83 4.37 -7.75 -4.72
C ILE A 83 4.69 -9.24 -4.65
N LEU A 84 3.96 -10.06 -5.39
CA LEU A 84 4.20 -11.51 -5.40
C LEU A 84 5.60 -11.83 -5.93
N ALA A 85 6.06 -11.10 -6.96
CA ALA A 85 7.41 -11.28 -7.50
C ALA A 85 8.52 -10.91 -6.51
N ALA A 86 8.22 -10.04 -5.55
CA ALA A 86 9.18 -9.64 -4.51
C ALA A 86 9.29 -10.67 -3.38
N CYS A 87 8.43 -11.68 -3.37
CA CYS A 87 8.42 -12.72 -2.33
C CYS A 87 9.07 -14.00 -2.84
N GLY A 88 9.90 -14.63 -2.00
CA GLY A 88 10.51 -15.92 -2.32
C GLY A 88 9.57 -17.09 -2.03
N HIS A 89 8.69 -16.93 -1.03
CA HIS A 89 7.75 -17.96 -0.60
C HIS A 89 6.38 -17.35 -0.34
N VAL A 90 5.33 -18.16 -0.48
CA VAL A 90 3.96 -17.69 -0.30
C VAL A 90 3.71 -17.20 1.13
N GLU A 91 4.40 -17.76 2.12
CA GLU A 91 4.27 -17.38 3.52
C GLU A 91 4.79 -15.96 3.79
N GLU A 92 5.60 -15.40 2.90
CA GLU A 92 6.11 -14.03 3.03
C GLU A 92 5.11 -12.97 2.58
N VAL A 93 4.07 -13.37 1.84
CA VAL A 93 3.15 -12.41 1.21
C VAL A 93 2.42 -11.53 2.23
N PRO A 94 1.85 -12.06 3.34
CA PRO A 94 1.17 -11.21 4.31
C PRO A 94 2.07 -10.12 4.89
N GLN A 95 3.30 -10.45 5.25
CA GLN A 95 4.28 -9.50 5.78
C GLN A 95 4.64 -8.44 4.73
N ARG A 96 4.83 -8.87 3.50
CA ARG A 96 5.17 -7.95 2.41
C ARG A 96 4.02 -6.98 2.12
N VAL A 97 2.80 -7.49 2.09
CA VAL A 97 1.60 -6.66 1.87
C VAL A 97 1.47 -5.62 2.99
N LEU A 98 1.62 -6.04 4.25
CA LEU A 98 1.53 -5.13 5.39
C LEU A 98 2.59 -4.04 5.29
N LYS A 99 3.81 -4.40 4.92
CA LYS A 99 4.91 -3.44 4.80
C LYS A 99 4.65 -2.42 3.69
N VAL A 100 4.18 -2.87 2.52
CA VAL A 100 3.86 -1.99 1.40
C VAL A 100 2.69 -1.08 1.76
N LEU A 101 1.64 -1.64 2.35
CA LEU A 101 0.46 -0.88 2.76
C LEU A 101 0.85 0.17 3.81
N GLY A 102 1.62 -0.22 4.83
CA GLY A 102 2.09 0.72 5.86
C GLY A 102 2.93 1.84 5.27
N HIS A 103 3.80 1.54 4.31
CA HIS A 103 4.61 2.53 3.63
C HIS A 103 3.74 3.58 2.92
N GLU A 104 2.70 3.14 2.20
CA GLU A 104 1.79 4.05 1.49
C GLU A 104 0.89 4.82 2.46
N VAL A 105 0.43 4.20 3.55
CA VAL A 105 -0.27 4.91 4.62
C VAL A 105 0.63 5.99 5.22
N GLY A 106 1.91 5.69 5.40
CA GLY A 106 2.89 6.67 5.87
C GLY A 106 2.99 7.87 4.93
N HIS A 107 3.06 7.65 3.63
CA HIS A 107 3.06 8.74 2.63
C HIS A 107 1.79 9.58 2.75
N ALA A 108 0.64 8.93 2.89
CA ALA A 108 -0.65 9.61 3.01
C ALA A 108 -0.72 10.47 4.27
N MET A 109 -0.03 10.08 5.32
CA MET A 109 0.04 10.83 6.58
C MET A 109 1.15 11.87 6.61
N GLY A 110 1.99 11.92 5.58
CA GLY A 110 3.13 12.82 5.52
C GLY A 110 4.30 12.40 6.41
N ILE A 111 4.39 11.09 6.72
CA ILE A 111 5.48 10.55 7.55
C ILE A 111 6.74 10.44 6.68
N GLY A 112 7.86 10.95 7.18
CA GLY A 112 9.14 10.88 6.50
C GLY A 112 9.78 9.48 6.54
N GLU A 113 10.77 9.27 5.67
CA GLU A 113 11.42 7.97 5.52
C GLU A 113 12.05 7.44 6.79
N GLU A 114 12.66 8.31 7.60
CA GLU A 114 13.28 7.90 8.85
C GLU A 114 12.27 7.28 9.82
N ARG A 115 11.10 7.91 9.93
CA ARG A 115 10.03 7.39 10.77
C ARG A 115 9.43 6.11 10.19
N LEU A 116 9.32 6.01 8.87
CA LEU A 116 8.85 4.80 8.20
C LEU A 116 9.76 3.61 8.51
N ARG A 117 11.08 3.84 8.51
CA ARG A 117 12.04 2.80 8.87
C ARG A 117 11.87 2.37 10.33
N ALA A 118 11.68 3.33 11.22
CA ALA A 118 11.48 3.05 12.64
C ALA A 118 10.20 2.22 12.89
N LEU A 119 9.16 2.44 12.06
CA LEU A 119 7.91 1.68 12.14
C LEU A 119 7.98 0.31 11.46
N GLY A 120 9.04 0.04 10.70
CA GLY A 120 9.14 -1.20 9.93
C GLY A 120 8.36 -1.16 8.61
N TRP A 121 8.02 0.03 8.13
CA TRP A 121 7.22 0.25 6.91
C TRP A 121 8.03 0.75 5.72
N TYR A 122 9.32 0.63 5.79
CA TYR A 122 10.18 1.10 4.69
C TYR A 122 10.51 0.03 3.64
#